data_3c3147c6a7891569c9adff76c576d4d0
#
_entry.id   3c3147c6a7891569c9adff76c576d4d0
#
_cell.length_a   1.000
_cell.length_b   1.000
_cell.length_c   1.000
_cell.angle_alpha   90.00
_cell.angle_beta   90.00
_cell.angle_gamma   90.00
#
_symmetry.space_group_name_H-M   'P 1'
#
loop_
_entity.id
_entity.type
_entity.pdbx_description
1 polymer ?
#
loop_
_entity_poly.entity_id
_entity_poly.type
_entity_poly.pdbx_seq_one_letter_code
_entity_poly.pdbx_strand_id
1 'polypeptide(L)'
;MRSAFAAVKPMVGVLALATAMLSPGSPSRAQQATTVDISVKGHHFEPAEIRAPANRAVIIRVKNLDAAAMEFESVSLRIEKVVAAGTQGVVNVRPLAPGRYEFFDDFHQETRGTLVVQ
;
A
#
# COMPACT_ATOMS: atom_id res chain seq x y z
N MET A 1 -0.11 85.87 15.25
CA MET A 1 0.34 84.79 14.34
C MET A 1 0.12 83.44 15.05
N ARG A 2 -0.77 82.69 14.52
CA ARG A 2 -1.04 81.34 15.02
C ARG A 2 -0.56 80.34 13.96
N SER A 3 0.50 79.59 14.27
CA SER A 3 0.89 78.50 13.42
C SER A 3 0.04 77.26 13.75
N ALA A 4 -0.66 76.80 12.77
CA ALA A 4 -1.41 75.56 12.89
C ALA A 4 -0.47 74.41 12.65
N PHE A 5 -0.21 73.62 13.66
CA PHE A 5 0.47 72.33 13.49
C PHE A 5 -0.56 71.32 13.04
N ALA A 6 -0.47 70.91 11.78
CA ALA A 6 -1.20 69.75 11.28
C ALA A 6 -0.54 68.50 11.85
N ALA A 7 -1.23 67.82 12.77
CA ALA A 7 -0.77 66.54 13.24
C ALA A 7 -0.97 65.50 12.14
N VAL A 8 0.12 65.08 11.57
CA VAL A 8 0.14 63.94 10.65
C VAL A 8 0.10 62.68 11.52
N LYS A 9 -1.04 62.01 11.51
CA LYS A 9 -1.14 60.67 12.13
C LYS A 9 -0.40 59.67 11.26
N PRO A 10 0.59 58.93 11.84
CA PRO A 10 1.19 57.85 11.07
C PRO A 10 0.17 56.74 10.90
N MET A 11 -0.19 56.42 9.69
CA MET A 11 -0.89 55.18 9.37
C MET A 11 0.07 54.05 9.60
N VAL A 12 -0.10 53.35 10.72
CA VAL A 12 0.55 52.04 10.92
C VAL A 12 -0.21 51.05 10.07
N GLY A 13 0.32 50.75 8.91
CA GLY A 13 -0.14 49.66 8.09
C GLY A 13 0.23 48.34 8.81
N VAL A 14 -0.75 47.69 9.39
CA VAL A 14 -0.55 46.32 9.86
C VAL A 14 -0.48 45.42 8.63
N LEU A 15 0.74 45.08 8.23
CA LEU A 15 0.94 44.04 7.23
C LEU A 15 0.62 42.69 7.90
N ALA A 16 -0.59 42.20 7.73
CA ALA A 16 -0.93 40.87 8.15
C ALA A 16 -0.22 39.88 7.21
N LEU A 17 0.94 39.34 7.64
CA LEU A 17 1.51 38.18 6.99
C LEU A 17 0.58 37.00 7.26
N ALA A 18 -0.26 36.70 6.28
CA ALA A 18 -0.96 35.42 6.23
C ALA A 18 0.07 34.33 5.98
N THR A 19 0.60 33.73 7.02
CA THR A 19 1.37 32.48 6.90
C THR A 19 0.39 31.42 6.49
N ALA A 20 0.34 31.12 5.18
CA ALA A 20 -0.36 29.96 4.68
C ALA A 20 0.35 28.74 5.25
N MET A 21 -0.25 28.12 6.27
CA MET A 21 0.16 26.82 6.75
C MET A 21 -0.17 25.80 5.65
N LEU A 22 0.85 25.39 4.89
CA LEU A 22 0.76 24.24 4.03
C LEU A 22 0.67 23.01 4.96
N SER A 23 -0.55 22.52 5.17
CA SER A 23 -0.74 21.22 5.78
C SER A 23 -0.19 20.15 4.85
N PRO A 24 0.70 19.23 5.32
CA PRO A 24 1.10 18.11 4.49
C PRO A 24 -0.16 17.32 4.14
N GLY A 25 -0.50 17.26 2.85
CA GLY A 25 -1.66 16.52 2.38
C GLY A 25 -1.53 15.04 2.77
N SER A 26 -2.58 14.46 3.36
CA SER A 26 -2.64 13.02 3.53
C SER A 26 -2.54 12.34 2.17
N PRO A 27 -1.78 11.23 2.02
CA PRO A 27 -1.73 10.52 0.76
C PRO A 27 -3.15 10.13 0.35
N SER A 28 -3.48 10.32 -0.94
CA SER A 28 -4.80 9.94 -1.45
C SER A 28 -5.03 8.44 -1.25
N ARG A 29 -6.29 8.01 -1.09
CA ARG A 29 -6.64 6.58 -0.99
C ARG A 29 -6.05 5.73 -2.13
N ALA A 30 -5.90 6.31 -3.32
CA ALA A 30 -5.32 5.67 -4.49
C ALA A 30 -3.82 5.35 -4.34
N GLN A 31 -3.11 6.00 -3.40
CA GLN A 31 -1.68 5.81 -3.16
C GLN A 31 -1.38 4.89 -1.98
N GLN A 32 -2.39 4.52 -1.19
CA GLN A 32 -2.21 3.61 -0.07
C GLN A 32 -2.23 2.16 -0.56
N ALA A 33 -1.18 1.41 -0.21
CA ALA A 33 -1.17 -0.03 -0.44
C ALA A 33 -2.20 -0.73 0.45
N THR A 34 -2.87 -1.73 -0.13
CA THR A 34 -3.74 -2.64 0.61
C THR A 34 -2.95 -3.85 1.03
N THR A 35 -3.02 -4.22 2.29
CA THR A 35 -2.36 -5.43 2.80
C THR A 35 -3.36 -6.58 2.89
N VAL A 36 -2.98 -7.72 2.37
CA VAL A 36 -3.75 -8.97 2.40
C VAL A 36 -2.89 -10.06 3.02
N ASP A 37 -3.46 -10.82 3.94
CA ASP A 37 -2.78 -11.91 4.61
C ASP A 37 -3.19 -13.27 4.04
N ILE A 38 -2.21 -14.16 3.88
CA ILE A 38 -2.41 -15.52 3.42
C ILE A 38 -1.45 -16.43 4.19
N SER A 39 -1.89 -17.63 4.51
CA SER A 39 -1.06 -18.65 5.14
C SER A 39 -0.92 -19.86 4.23
N VAL A 40 0.19 -20.58 4.39
CA VAL A 40 0.38 -21.92 3.81
C VAL A 40 0.47 -22.89 4.96
N LYS A 41 -0.41 -23.90 4.96
CA LYS A 41 -0.43 -24.95 5.95
C LYS A 41 -0.87 -26.27 5.31
N GLY A 42 -0.10 -27.33 5.53
CA GLY A 42 -0.36 -28.62 4.91
C GLY A 42 -0.39 -28.56 3.39
N HIS A 43 0.46 -27.73 2.79
CA HIS A 43 0.50 -27.48 1.35
C HIS A 43 -0.81 -26.89 0.77
N HIS A 44 -1.55 -26.13 1.58
CA HIS A 44 -2.75 -25.43 1.16
C HIS A 44 -2.65 -23.94 1.51
N PHE A 45 -3.07 -23.09 0.59
CA PHE A 45 -3.26 -21.68 0.91
C PHE A 45 -4.56 -21.47 1.69
N GLU A 46 -4.49 -20.67 2.74
CA GLU A 46 -5.62 -20.29 3.56
C GLU A 46 -5.67 -18.75 3.74
N PRO A 47 -6.69 -18.08 3.19
CA PRO A 47 -7.67 -18.58 2.23
C PRO A 47 -7.05 -18.83 0.84
N ALA A 48 -7.62 -19.72 0.06
CA ALA A 48 -7.16 -20.01 -1.31
C ALA A 48 -7.56 -18.89 -2.30
N GLU A 49 -8.54 -18.07 -1.94
CA GLU A 49 -8.93 -16.89 -2.69
C GLU A 49 -8.81 -15.65 -1.81
N ILE A 50 -7.98 -14.71 -2.25
CA ILE A 50 -7.78 -13.42 -1.61
C ILE A 50 -8.27 -12.30 -2.51
N ARG A 51 -8.73 -11.20 -1.93
CA ARG A 51 -9.33 -10.09 -2.65
C ARG A 51 -8.60 -8.79 -2.38
N ALA A 52 -8.49 -7.97 -3.40
CA ALA A 52 -7.91 -6.64 -3.29
C ALA A 52 -8.61 -5.65 -4.24
N PRO A 53 -8.59 -4.35 -3.91
CA PRO A 53 -9.14 -3.33 -4.80
C PRO A 53 -8.27 -3.15 -6.05
N ALA A 54 -8.92 -2.84 -7.17
CA ALA A 54 -8.25 -2.52 -8.42
C ALA A 54 -7.47 -1.19 -8.33
N ASN A 55 -6.45 -1.07 -9.16
CA ASN A 55 -5.66 0.15 -9.35
C ASN A 55 -4.96 0.66 -8.09
N ARG A 56 -4.64 -0.24 -7.18
CA ARG A 56 -3.85 0.02 -5.97
C ARG A 56 -2.74 -0.99 -5.84
N ALA A 57 -1.61 -0.55 -5.31
CA ALA A 57 -0.58 -1.48 -4.87
C ALA A 57 -1.13 -2.41 -3.78
N VAL A 58 -0.76 -3.67 -3.83
CA VAL A 58 -1.15 -4.70 -2.87
C VAL A 58 0.10 -5.28 -2.23
N ILE A 59 0.06 -5.44 -0.93
CA ILE A 59 1.08 -6.15 -0.16
C ILE A 59 0.46 -7.46 0.29
N ILE A 60 0.99 -8.59 -0.17
CA ILE A 60 0.58 -9.91 0.30
C ILE A 60 1.58 -10.37 1.34
N ARG A 61 1.13 -10.60 2.56
CA ARG A 61 1.94 -11.22 3.61
C ARG A 61 1.67 -12.71 3.58
N VAL A 62 2.71 -13.46 3.27
CA VAL A 62 2.65 -14.92 3.16
C VAL A 62 3.27 -15.53 4.41
N LYS A 63 2.47 -16.19 5.22
CA LYS A 63 2.93 -16.89 6.41
C LYS A 63 3.05 -18.39 6.11
N ASN A 64 4.28 -18.88 6.08
CA ASN A 64 4.53 -20.31 5.88
C ASN A 64 4.49 -21.04 7.22
N LEU A 65 3.42 -21.78 7.45
CA LEU A 65 3.22 -22.58 8.67
C LEU A 65 3.73 -24.02 8.55
N ASP A 66 4.25 -24.38 7.37
CA ASP A 66 4.80 -25.70 7.13
C ASP A 66 6.27 -25.80 7.56
N ALA A 67 6.74 -27.02 7.73
CA ALA A 67 8.13 -27.31 8.09
C ALA A 67 9.09 -27.29 6.90
N ALA A 68 8.59 -27.08 5.70
CA ALA A 68 9.36 -26.95 4.47
C ALA A 68 9.25 -25.54 3.90
N ALA A 69 10.28 -25.08 3.19
CA ALA A 69 10.20 -23.83 2.44
C ALA A 69 9.17 -23.92 1.32
N MET A 70 8.58 -22.80 0.97
CA MET A 70 7.68 -22.65 -0.17
C MET A 70 8.19 -21.55 -1.08
N GLU A 71 7.79 -21.56 -2.35
CA GLU A 71 8.01 -20.45 -3.26
C GLU A 71 6.69 -19.92 -3.79
N PHE A 72 6.35 -18.70 -3.38
CA PHE A 72 5.20 -18.01 -3.93
C PHE A 72 5.53 -17.55 -5.34
N GLU A 73 4.81 -18.08 -6.30
CA GLU A 73 5.01 -17.75 -7.70
C GLU A 73 3.70 -17.35 -8.37
N SER A 74 3.77 -16.34 -9.22
CA SER A 74 2.68 -15.96 -10.10
C SER A 74 3.24 -15.57 -11.46
N VAL A 75 2.88 -16.34 -12.47
CA VAL A 75 3.32 -16.08 -13.85
C VAL A 75 2.74 -14.77 -14.37
N SER A 76 1.45 -14.55 -14.17
CA SER A 76 0.76 -13.34 -14.64
C SER A 76 1.24 -12.06 -13.94
N LEU A 77 1.67 -12.17 -12.69
CA LEU A 77 2.20 -11.03 -11.92
C LEU A 77 3.71 -10.89 -12.05
N ARG A 78 4.41 -11.89 -12.59
CA ARG A 78 5.88 -11.97 -12.69
C ARG A 78 6.54 -11.84 -11.34
N ILE A 79 6.07 -12.63 -10.39
CA ILE A 79 6.54 -12.62 -9.01
C ILE A 79 7.04 -14.01 -8.65
N GLU A 80 8.19 -14.04 -7.98
CA GLU A 80 8.77 -15.20 -7.33
C GLU A 80 9.31 -14.78 -5.97
N LYS A 81 8.91 -15.50 -4.92
CA LYS A 81 9.35 -15.23 -3.56
C LYS A 81 9.45 -16.51 -2.75
N VAL A 82 10.66 -16.85 -2.34
CA VAL A 82 10.88 -17.97 -1.41
C VAL A 82 10.56 -17.51 0.01
N VAL A 83 9.76 -18.31 0.71
CA VAL A 83 9.43 -18.10 2.13
C VAL A 83 9.90 -19.33 2.90
N ALA A 84 10.90 -19.15 3.76
CA ALA A 84 11.45 -20.24 4.54
C ALA A 84 10.40 -20.85 5.48
N ALA A 85 10.61 -22.11 5.88
CA ALA A 85 9.73 -22.80 6.83
C ALA A 85 9.52 -21.98 8.10
N GLY A 86 8.28 -21.86 8.53
CA GLY A 86 7.91 -21.18 9.78
C GLY A 86 8.13 -19.66 9.78
N THR A 87 8.37 -19.04 8.61
CA THR A 87 8.59 -17.60 8.49
C THR A 87 7.49 -16.90 7.70
N GLN A 88 7.53 -15.58 7.72
CA GLN A 88 6.65 -14.74 6.92
C GLN A 88 7.45 -14.02 5.84
N GLY A 89 6.94 -14.05 4.61
CA GLY A 89 7.44 -13.28 3.49
C GLY A 89 6.48 -12.17 3.10
N VAL A 90 7.00 -11.17 2.42
CA VAL A 90 6.21 -10.05 1.86
C VAL A 90 6.35 -10.05 0.36
N VAL A 91 5.20 -10.04 -0.32
CA VAL A 91 5.09 -9.94 -1.77
C VAL A 91 4.48 -8.61 -2.14
N ASN A 92 5.20 -7.81 -2.90
CA ASN A 92 4.72 -6.53 -3.38
C ASN A 92 4.12 -6.68 -4.78
N VAL A 93 2.85 -6.31 -4.91
CA VAL A 93 2.11 -6.39 -6.16
C VAL A 93 1.80 -4.98 -6.65
N ARG A 94 2.17 -4.70 -7.91
CA ARG A 94 1.84 -3.44 -8.56
C ARG A 94 0.33 -3.24 -8.66
N PRO A 95 -0.18 -2.00 -8.86
CA PRO A 95 -1.58 -1.77 -9.17
C PRO A 95 -2.03 -2.62 -10.37
N LEU A 96 -3.16 -3.31 -10.23
CA LEU A 96 -3.70 -4.23 -11.22
C LEU A 96 -5.08 -3.78 -11.70
N ALA A 97 -5.39 -4.09 -12.95
CA ALA A 97 -6.75 -4.03 -13.47
C ALA A 97 -7.63 -5.10 -12.80
N PRO A 98 -8.95 -4.90 -12.75
CA PRO A 98 -9.87 -5.93 -12.29
C PRO A 98 -9.64 -7.25 -13.04
N GLY A 99 -9.64 -8.36 -12.32
CA GLY A 99 -9.39 -9.68 -12.88
C GLY A 99 -9.03 -10.72 -11.83
N ARG A 100 -8.72 -11.89 -12.32
CA ARG A 100 -8.29 -13.04 -11.51
C ARG A 100 -6.84 -13.35 -11.84
N TYR A 101 -6.00 -13.37 -10.82
CA TYR A 101 -4.56 -13.59 -10.96
C TYR A 101 -4.17 -14.80 -10.14
N GLU A 102 -3.73 -15.86 -10.80
CA GLU A 102 -3.36 -17.11 -10.14
C GLU A 102 -1.96 -17.02 -9.55
N PHE A 103 -1.77 -17.70 -8.43
CA PHE A 103 -0.48 -17.95 -7.81
C PHE A 103 -0.42 -19.39 -7.30
N PHE A 104 0.78 -19.87 -7.07
CA PHE A 104 1.01 -21.24 -6.61
C PHE A 104 2.32 -21.32 -5.85
N ASP A 105 2.53 -22.46 -5.18
CA ASP A 105 3.81 -22.80 -4.58
C ASP A 105 4.62 -23.61 -5.60
N ASP A 106 5.71 -23.03 -6.12
CA ASP A 106 6.50 -23.71 -7.15
C ASP A 106 7.20 -24.97 -6.63
N PHE A 107 7.43 -25.08 -5.34
CA PHE A 107 7.96 -26.29 -4.71
C PHE A 107 6.90 -27.37 -4.53
N HIS A 108 5.62 -27.03 -4.62
CA HIS A 108 4.46 -27.90 -4.49
C HIS A 108 3.36 -27.41 -5.43
N GLN A 109 3.47 -27.71 -6.72
CA GLN A 109 2.70 -27.04 -7.77
C GLN A 109 1.18 -27.27 -7.73
N GLU A 110 0.71 -28.28 -7.02
CA GLU A 110 -0.72 -28.50 -6.73
C GLU A 110 -1.29 -27.50 -5.72
N THR A 111 -0.44 -26.81 -4.96
CA THR A 111 -0.81 -25.78 -3.99
C THR A 111 -1.06 -24.46 -4.74
N ARG A 112 -2.34 -24.13 -4.93
CA ARG A 112 -2.75 -23.01 -5.77
C ARG A 112 -3.71 -22.07 -5.06
N GLY A 113 -3.68 -20.81 -5.46
CA GLY A 113 -4.59 -19.78 -5.00
C GLY A 113 -4.87 -18.73 -6.07
N THR A 114 -5.78 -17.82 -5.76
CA THR A 114 -6.18 -16.76 -6.70
C THR A 114 -6.30 -15.44 -5.97
N LEU A 115 -5.72 -14.40 -6.55
CA LEU A 115 -5.97 -13.01 -6.18
C LEU A 115 -7.10 -12.47 -7.08
N VAL A 116 -8.22 -12.11 -6.48
CA VAL A 116 -9.35 -11.48 -7.17
C VAL A 116 -9.25 -9.97 -6.96
N VAL A 117 -9.14 -9.25 -8.05
CA VAL A 117 -9.06 -7.79 -8.07
C VAL A 117 -10.33 -7.22 -8.67
N GLN A 118 -11.00 -6.35 -7.93
CA GLN A 118 -12.26 -5.76 -8.35
C GLN A 118 -12.50 -4.37 -7.77
#